data_c88dc0645a707b3d72429a7876e0303e
#
_entry.id   c88dc0645a707b3d72429a7876e0303e
#
_cell.length_a   1.000
_cell.length_b   1.000
_cell.length_c   1.000
_cell.angle_alpha   90.00
_cell.angle_beta   90.00
_cell.angle_gamma   90.00
#
_symmetry.space_group_name_H-M   'P 1'
#
loop_
_entity.id
_entity.type
_entity.pdbx_description
1 polymer ?
#
loop_
_entity_poly.entity_id
_entity_poly.type
_entity_poly.pdbx_seq_one_letter_code
_entity_poly.pdbx_strand_id
1 'polypeptide(L)'
;MAAAPVQQTVSAVDATFRQEKVSLVSGSDLKAYSVVCGSFGVKANAEGLKEYLDGQGYNARIVYNSDRNMYRVICGSYDDRATAARLKEDFKAKYPNRQDFQGAWLLYNK
;
A
#
# COMPACT_ATOMS: atom_id res chain seq x y z
N MET A 1 -23.79 -17.70 -2.85
CA MET A 1 -23.83 -17.07 -3.15
C MET A 1 -23.20 -16.56 -3.14
N ALA A 2 -22.94 -16.38 -2.95
CA ALA A 2 -22.66 -15.71 -3.01
C ALA A 2 -22.24 -14.95 -2.93
N ALA A 3 -22.24 -14.89 -2.68
CA ALA A 3 -22.06 -13.92 -2.80
C ALA A 3 -21.04 -13.55 -2.78
N ALA A 4 -20.62 -13.80 -2.53
CA ALA A 4 -19.67 -13.40 -2.50
C ALA A 4 -19.15 -12.72 -3.32
N PRO A 5 -19.23 -12.85 -4.01
CA PRO A 5 -18.60 -12.14 -4.82
C PRO A 5 -18.87 -10.87 -4.81
N VAL A 6 -19.68 -10.83 -4.61
CA VAL A 6 -20.07 -9.71 -4.66
C VAL A 6 -19.39 -8.78 -3.97
N GLN A 7 -19.00 -9.03 -3.21
CA GLN A 7 -18.49 -8.20 -2.56
C GLN A 7 -17.38 -7.77 -2.98
N GLN A 8 -16.94 -8.43 -3.65
CA GLN A 8 -15.98 -8.07 -4.19
C GLN A 8 -16.10 -7.05 -4.90
N THR A 9 -17.04 -7.01 -5.12
CA THR A 9 -17.35 -5.92 -5.79
C THR A 9 -17.35 -4.81 -4.90
N VAL A 10 -16.64 -4.86 -3.90
CA VAL A 10 -16.56 -3.75 -3.10
C VAL A 10 -16.25 -2.61 -3.94
N SER A 11 -17.07 -1.66 -3.92
CA SER A 11 -16.88 -0.44 -4.62
C SER A 11 -15.70 0.31 -4.03
N ALA A 12 -14.93 0.93 -4.87
CA ALA A 12 -13.81 1.70 -4.40
C ALA A 12 -14.24 2.82 -3.47
N VAL A 13 -15.45 3.33 -3.63
CA VAL A 13 -15.92 4.39 -2.75
C VAL A 13 -16.19 3.87 -1.35
N ASP A 14 -16.36 2.54 -1.21
CA ASP A 14 -16.55 1.95 0.10
C ASP A 14 -15.23 1.47 0.70
N ALA A 15 -14.14 1.56 -0.03
CA ALA A 15 -12.86 1.12 0.50
C ALA A 15 -12.41 2.05 1.61
N THR A 16 -11.88 1.49 2.68
CA THR A 16 -11.43 2.25 3.82
C THR A 16 -9.99 2.70 3.59
N PHE A 17 -9.78 4.00 3.69
CA PHE A 17 -8.45 4.57 3.61
C PHE A 17 -8.11 5.21 4.95
N ARG A 18 -6.91 4.93 5.45
CA ARG A 18 -6.41 5.63 6.63
C ARG A 18 -5.73 6.90 6.17
N GLN A 19 -6.12 8.01 6.76
CA GLN A 19 -5.47 9.27 6.46
C GLN A 19 -4.25 9.41 7.36
N GLU A 20 -3.09 9.59 6.75
CA GLU A 20 -1.86 9.83 7.48
C GLU A 20 -1.08 10.94 6.80
N LYS A 21 -0.40 11.71 7.63
CA LYS A 21 0.49 12.73 7.12
C LYS A 21 1.87 12.12 7.04
N VAL A 22 2.37 11.97 5.82
CA VAL A 22 3.64 11.30 5.60
C VAL A 22 4.53 12.12 4.68
N SER A 23 5.82 11.87 4.77
CA SER A 23 6.83 12.52 3.94
C SER A 23 7.52 11.48 3.09
N LEU A 24 7.75 11.80 1.82
CA LEU A 24 8.43 10.88 0.92
C LEU A 24 9.90 10.79 1.30
N VAL A 25 10.38 9.57 1.49
CA VAL A 25 11.77 9.30 1.86
C VAL A 25 12.54 8.75 0.67
N SER A 26 11.92 7.85 -0.10
CA SER A 26 12.58 7.20 -1.22
C SER A 26 11.56 6.91 -2.32
N GLY A 27 11.99 7.03 -3.56
CA GLY A 27 11.10 6.88 -4.70
C GLY A 27 10.61 8.23 -5.18
N SER A 28 9.60 8.24 -6.04
CA SER A 28 9.09 9.49 -6.61
C SER A 28 7.60 9.38 -6.90
N ASP A 29 6.99 10.53 -7.16
CA ASP A 29 5.60 10.61 -7.60
C ASP A 29 4.61 10.04 -6.59
N LEU A 30 4.78 10.39 -5.33
CA LEU A 30 3.80 10.02 -4.32
C LEU A 30 2.50 10.77 -4.59
N LYS A 31 1.42 10.02 -4.71
CA LYS A 31 0.12 10.56 -5.01
C LYS A 31 -0.82 10.39 -3.83
N ALA A 32 -2.08 10.78 -3.99
CA ALA A 32 -2.99 10.86 -2.86
C ALA A 32 -3.40 9.50 -2.29
N TYR A 33 -3.56 8.49 -3.14
CA TYR A 33 -4.09 7.20 -2.72
C TYR A 33 -3.06 6.12 -2.95
N SER A 34 -2.65 5.45 -1.88
CA SER A 34 -1.52 4.52 -1.93
C SER A 34 -1.84 3.20 -1.27
N VAL A 35 -1.12 2.15 -1.68
CA VAL A 35 -1.22 0.84 -1.07
C VAL A 35 0.03 0.62 -0.24
N VAL A 36 -0.16 0.41 1.06
CA VAL A 36 0.94 0.15 1.99
C VAL A 36 1.06 -1.35 2.17
N CYS A 37 2.24 -1.89 1.88
CA CYS A 37 2.47 -3.33 2.02
C CYS A 37 3.38 -3.69 3.16
N GLY A 38 3.94 -2.74 3.86
CA GLY A 38 4.74 -3.03 5.04
C GLY A 38 5.02 -1.77 5.82
N SER A 39 5.23 -1.91 7.12
CA SER A 39 5.55 -0.79 8.01
C SER A 39 6.66 -1.23 8.94
N PHE A 40 7.66 -0.36 9.13
CA PHE A 40 8.86 -0.71 9.87
C PHE A 40 9.31 0.47 10.71
N GLY A 41 9.84 0.15 11.89
CA GLY A 41 10.46 1.17 12.73
C GLY A 41 11.90 1.46 12.32
N VAL A 42 12.49 0.60 11.49
CA VAL A 42 13.89 0.73 11.07
C VAL A 42 13.91 0.96 9.57
N LYS A 43 14.56 2.03 9.15
CA LYS A 43 14.61 2.42 7.74
C LYS A 43 15.22 1.34 6.86
N ALA A 44 16.28 0.67 7.33
CA ALA A 44 16.94 -0.37 6.54
C ALA A 44 16.00 -1.51 6.18
N ASN A 45 15.06 -1.85 7.09
CA ASN A 45 14.09 -2.89 6.81
C ASN A 45 13.11 -2.46 5.73
N ALA A 46 12.73 -1.19 5.75
CA ALA A 46 11.86 -0.65 4.71
C ALA A 46 12.57 -0.66 3.37
N GLU A 47 13.85 -0.32 3.35
CA GLU A 47 14.63 -0.32 2.12
C GLU A 47 14.74 -1.73 1.53
N GLY A 48 14.86 -2.74 2.37
CA GLY A 48 14.90 -4.11 1.91
C GLY A 48 13.61 -4.52 1.21
N LEU A 49 12.47 -4.15 1.79
CA LEU A 49 11.19 -4.47 1.16
C LEU A 49 11.01 -3.68 -0.14
N LYS A 50 11.40 -2.41 -0.15
CA LYS A 50 11.30 -1.62 -1.37
C LYS A 50 12.12 -2.25 -2.50
N GLU A 51 13.33 -2.71 -2.18
CA GLU A 51 14.18 -3.34 -3.17
C GLU A 51 13.53 -4.61 -3.73
N TYR A 52 12.95 -5.42 -2.85
CA TYR A 52 12.24 -6.61 -3.30
C TYR A 52 11.09 -6.25 -4.24
N LEU A 53 10.29 -5.27 -3.87
CA LEU A 53 9.14 -4.89 -4.68
C LEU A 53 9.54 -4.28 -6.01
N ASP A 54 10.59 -3.48 -6.03
CA ASP A 54 11.10 -2.92 -7.27
C ASP A 54 11.55 -4.04 -8.21
N GLY A 55 12.17 -5.08 -7.66
CA GLY A 55 12.57 -6.26 -8.43
C GLY A 55 11.40 -7.04 -8.97
N GLN A 56 10.23 -6.91 -8.35
CA GLN A 56 9.01 -7.56 -8.82
C GLN A 56 8.23 -6.71 -9.82
N GLY A 57 8.75 -5.54 -10.16
CA GLY A 57 8.11 -4.69 -11.16
C GLY A 57 7.24 -3.59 -10.59
N TYR A 58 7.18 -3.45 -9.27
CA TYR A 58 6.46 -2.34 -8.66
C TYR A 58 7.36 -1.12 -8.61
N ASN A 59 6.75 0.03 -8.64
CA ASN A 59 7.48 1.27 -8.46
C ASN A 59 7.29 1.68 -7.02
N ALA A 60 8.04 1.03 -6.13
CA ALA A 60 7.83 1.16 -4.70
C ALA A 60 8.36 2.48 -4.16
N ARG A 61 7.76 2.92 -3.05
CA ARG A 61 8.15 4.16 -2.39
C ARG A 61 8.23 3.91 -0.90
N ILE A 62 9.04 4.72 -0.21
CA ILE A 62 9.08 4.70 1.25
C ILE A 62 8.65 6.08 1.72
N VAL A 63 7.72 6.11 2.65
CA VAL A 63 7.29 7.34 3.29
C VAL A 63 7.48 7.20 4.80
N TYR A 64 7.61 8.33 5.49
CA TYR A 64 7.81 8.36 6.92
C TYR A 64 6.65 9.06 7.60
N ASN A 65 6.11 8.42 8.62
CA ASN A 65 5.06 8.99 9.46
C ASN A 65 5.71 9.36 10.79
N SER A 66 5.93 10.67 11.01
CA SER A 66 6.61 11.12 12.22
C SER A 66 5.78 10.97 13.47
N ASP A 67 4.45 11.01 13.34
CA ASP A 67 3.58 10.85 14.50
C ASP A 67 3.70 9.46 15.10
N ARG A 68 3.93 8.46 14.26
CA ARG A 68 4.05 7.08 14.72
C ARG A 68 5.47 6.56 14.67
N ASN A 69 6.40 7.36 14.15
CA ASN A 69 7.79 6.98 14.02
C ASN A 69 7.94 5.69 13.21
N MET A 70 7.25 5.62 12.08
CA MET A 70 7.22 4.42 11.24
C MET A 70 7.52 4.76 9.79
N TYR A 71 8.25 3.87 9.14
CA TYR A 71 8.46 3.91 7.70
C TYR A 71 7.43 3.00 7.04
N ARG A 72 6.66 3.54 6.09
CA ARG A 72 5.66 2.78 5.35
C ARG A 72 6.20 2.50 3.95
N VAL A 73 6.14 1.25 3.51
CA VAL A 73 6.56 0.89 2.17
C VAL A 73 5.31 0.78 1.30
N ILE A 74 5.32 1.52 0.21
CA ILE A 74 4.16 1.65 -0.67
C ILE A 74 4.48 0.93 -1.98
N CYS A 75 3.62 0.03 -2.41
CA CYS A 75 3.82 -0.69 -3.66
C CYS A 75 3.13 0.00 -4.84
N GLY A 76 2.28 0.97 -4.61
CA GLY A 76 1.69 1.76 -5.69
C GLY A 76 0.98 2.97 -5.13
N SER A 77 0.96 4.05 -5.92
CA SER A 77 0.38 5.32 -5.50
C SER A 77 -0.35 5.92 -6.69
N TYR A 78 -1.57 6.38 -6.48
CA TYR A 78 -2.46 6.80 -7.57
C TYR A 78 -3.26 8.02 -7.19
N ASP A 79 -3.76 8.72 -8.21
CA ASP A 79 -4.68 9.84 -8.00
C ASP A 79 -6.12 9.36 -7.84
N ASP A 80 -6.37 8.10 -8.12
CA ASP A 80 -7.71 7.53 -8.16
C ASP A 80 -7.89 6.47 -7.08
N ARG A 81 -8.94 6.64 -6.26
CA ARG A 81 -9.23 5.70 -5.17
C ARG A 81 -9.48 4.29 -5.69
N ALA A 82 -10.22 4.17 -6.80
CA ALA A 82 -10.58 2.87 -7.32
C ALA A 82 -9.36 2.07 -7.75
N THR A 83 -8.40 2.76 -8.37
CA THR A 83 -7.18 2.10 -8.82
C THR A 83 -6.37 1.59 -7.63
N ALA A 84 -6.26 2.40 -6.58
CA ALA A 84 -5.51 1.98 -5.40
C ALA A 84 -6.19 0.80 -4.71
N ALA A 85 -7.51 0.83 -4.59
CA ALA A 85 -8.25 -0.26 -3.95
C ALA A 85 -8.09 -1.56 -4.73
N ARG A 86 -8.13 -1.48 -6.07
CA ARG A 86 -7.96 -2.66 -6.91
C ARG A 86 -6.54 -3.21 -6.78
N LEU A 87 -5.54 -2.35 -6.79
CA LEU A 87 -4.17 -2.81 -6.65
C LEU A 87 -3.97 -3.54 -5.33
N LYS A 88 -4.57 -3.04 -4.25
CA LYS A 88 -4.44 -3.72 -2.95
C LYS A 88 -4.94 -5.15 -3.04
N GLU A 89 -6.11 -5.34 -3.64
CA GLU A 89 -6.67 -6.69 -3.74
C GLU A 89 -5.84 -7.58 -4.66
N ASP A 90 -5.38 -7.04 -5.78
CA ASP A 90 -4.54 -7.79 -6.71
C ASP A 90 -3.22 -8.17 -6.06
N PHE A 91 -2.64 -7.28 -5.28
CA PHE A 91 -1.39 -7.53 -4.60
C PHE A 91 -1.53 -8.67 -3.59
N LYS A 92 -2.59 -8.64 -2.78
CA LYS A 92 -2.84 -9.69 -1.82
C LYS A 92 -3.05 -11.03 -2.51
N ALA A 93 -3.80 -11.03 -3.61
CA ALA A 93 -4.08 -12.25 -4.34
C ALA A 93 -2.84 -12.83 -5.03
N LYS A 94 -1.91 -11.96 -5.41
CA LYS A 94 -0.70 -12.40 -6.09
C LYS A 94 0.27 -13.12 -5.13
N TYR A 95 0.22 -12.77 -3.86
CA TYR A 95 1.14 -13.32 -2.86
C TYR A 95 0.38 -13.98 -1.72
N PRO A 96 -0.41 -15.02 -2.01
CA PRO A 96 -1.28 -15.59 -0.98
C PRO A 96 -0.52 -16.24 0.17
N ASN A 97 0.74 -16.63 -0.07
CA ASN A 97 1.55 -17.27 0.97
C ASN A 97 2.38 -16.28 1.79
N ARG A 98 2.31 -15.00 1.48
CA ARG A 98 3.01 -13.97 2.25
C ARG A 98 2.02 -13.37 3.25
N GLN A 99 2.12 -13.81 4.50
CA GLN A 99 1.23 -13.32 5.55
C GLN A 99 1.39 -11.82 5.77
N ASP A 100 2.60 -11.33 5.67
CA ASP A 100 2.85 -9.90 5.83
C ASP A 100 2.14 -9.07 4.77
N PHE A 101 2.04 -9.61 3.54
CA PHE A 101 1.37 -8.88 2.46
C PHE A 101 -0.16 -8.95 2.57
N GLN A 102 -0.69 -9.94 3.29
CA GLN A 102 -2.13 -10.01 3.48
C GLN A 102 -2.65 -8.87 4.36
N GLY A 103 -1.77 -8.21 5.08
CA GLY A 103 -2.14 -7.04 5.86
C GLY A 103 -2.03 -5.72 5.11
N ALA A 104 -1.84 -5.74 3.80
CA ALA A 104 -1.75 -4.51 3.02
C ALA A 104 -3.00 -3.64 3.24
N TRP A 105 -2.79 -2.33 3.28
CA TRP A 105 -3.88 -1.41 3.58
C TRP A 105 -3.75 -0.14 2.73
N LEU A 106 -4.81 0.66 2.75
CA LEU A 106 -4.91 1.84 1.89
C LEU A 106 -4.62 3.10 2.69
N LEU A 107 -3.77 3.95 2.14
CA LEU A 107 -3.34 5.20 2.75
C LEU A 107 -3.82 6.36 1.90
N TYR A 108 -4.46 7.34 2.54
CA TYR A 108 -4.75 8.60 1.91
C TYR A 108 -3.75 9.62 2.44
N ASN A 109 -2.93 10.13 1.54
CA ASN A 109 -1.91 11.11 1.88
C ASN A 109 -2.48 12.47 1.54
N LYS A 110 -2.77 13.22 2.57
CA LYS A 110 -3.35 14.51 2.35
C LYS A 110 -2.31 15.59 2.27
#